data_4865fe8476c43ff06cd729f231bbdc01
#
_entry.id   4865fe8476c43ff06cd729f231bbdc01
#
_cell.length_a   1.000
_cell.length_b   1.000
_cell.length_c   1.000
_cell.angle_alpha   90.00
_cell.angle_beta   90.00
_cell.angle_gamma   90.00
#
_symmetry.space_group_name_H-M   'P 1'
#
loop_
_entity.id
_entity.type
_entity.pdbx_description
1 polymer ?
#
loop_
_entity_poly.entity_id
_entity_poly.type
_entity_poly.pdbx_seq_one_letter_code
_entity_poly.pdbx_strand_id
1 'polypeptide(L)'
;EMLNQQKRVCIPCVTGKERGDMKMMPLVSIDEYNGFKMSNWGIPEPELDLVNSRDDMATSGDLDLVLMPGCAFDLNRNRLGHGKGYYDTFLEKVFAANEAKGKPRPALVALALEEQVLGAGAALPTAAHDVRVD
;
A
#
# COMPACT_ATOMS: atom_id res chain seq x y z
N GLU A 1 -9.99 11.08 -10.24
CA GLU A 1 -9.46 10.99 -11.62
C GLU A 1 -9.23 9.54 -12.06
N MET A 2 -8.49 8.71 -11.31
CA MET A 2 -8.23 7.30 -11.65
C MET A 2 -9.51 6.47 -11.84
N LEU A 3 -10.50 6.62 -10.97
CA LEU A 3 -11.79 5.92 -11.10
C LEU A 3 -12.54 6.32 -12.38
N ASN A 4 -12.44 7.59 -12.80
CA ASN A 4 -13.05 8.08 -14.03
C ASN A 4 -12.35 7.51 -15.29
N GLN A 5 -11.13 6.99 -15.17
CA GLN A 5 -10.38 6.35 -16.26
C GLN A 5 -10.59 4.83 -16.30
N GLN A 6 -11.65 4.30 -15.69
CA GLN A 6 -11.97 2.87 -15.59
C GLN A 6 -10.87 2.03 -14.91
N LYS A 7 -10.02 2.66 -14.11
CA LYS A 7 -9.03 1.94 -13.29
C LYS A 7 -9.67 1.45 -12.00
N ARG A 8 -9.34 0.24 -11.60
CA ARG A 8 -9.70 -0.25 -10.27
C ARG A 8 -8.76 0.38 -9.24
N VAL A 9 -9.34 1.12 -8.32
CA VAL A 9 -8.61 1.76 -7.22
C VAL A 9 -8.89 0.98 -5.95
N CYS A 10 -7.84 0.72 -5.19
CA CYS A 10 -7.94 0.04 -3.90
C CYS A 10 -7.30 0.91 -2.83
N ILE A 11 -7.80 0.80 -1.61
CA ILE A 11 -7.25 1.51 -0.45
C ILE A 11 -6.80 0.53 0.63
N PRO A 12 -5.71 0.86 1.36
CA PRO A 12 -5.28 0.05 2.49
C PRO A 12 -6.22 0.26 3.68
N CYS A 13 -6.65 -0.84 4.27
CA CYS A 13 -7.50 -0.85 5.47
C CYS A 13 -6.82 -1.70 6.54
N VAL A 14 -6.46 -1.08 7.66
CA VAL A 14 -5.89 -1.79 8.81
C VAL A 14 -7.02 -2.44 9.60
N THR A 15 -7.01 -3.75 9.74
CA THR A 15 -8.06 -4.54 10.38
C THR A 15 -7.71 -5.00 11.80
N GLY A 16 -6.46 -4.79 12.21
CA GLY A 16 -5.97 -5.22 13.53
C GLY A 16 -4.57 -4.68 13.83
N LYS A 17 -3.88 -5.30 14.77
CA LYS A 17 -2.58 -4.82 15.28
C LYS A 17 -1.38 -5.64 14.79
N GLU A 18 -1.62 -6.81 14.22
CA GLU A 18 -0.58 -7.70 13.73
C GLU A 18 -0.07 -7.24 12.35
N ARG A 19 1.15 -7.65 12.00
CA ARG A 19 1.78 -7.29 10.71
C ARG A 19 0.96 -7.67 9.47
N GLY A 20 0.14 -8.70 9.59
CA GLY A 20 -0.73 -9.19 8.50
C GLY A 20 -2.11 -8.54 8.44
N ASP A 21 -2.45 -7.69 9.42
CA ASP A 21 -3.78 -7.11 9.58
C ASP A 21 -3.98 -5.86 8.71
N MET A 22 -3.66 -5.99 7.44
CA MET A 22 -3.95 -4.99 6.42
C MET A 22 -4.58 -5.68 5.20
N LYS A 23 -5.73 -5.18 4.78
CA LYS A 23 -6.42 -5.55 3.53
C LYS A 23 -6.31 -4.42 2.52
N MET A 24 -6.27 -4.79 1.26
CA MET A 24 -6.38 -3.84 0.16
C MET A 24 -7.79 -3.91 -0.41
N MET A 25 -8.65 -3.01 0.07
CA MET A 25 -10.08 -3.01 -0.26
C MET A 25 -10.34 -2.27 -1.59
N PRO A 26 -11.04 -2.87 -2.57
CA PRO A 26 -11.42 -2.17 -3.78
C PRO A 26 -12.50 -1.12 -3.49
N LEU A 27 -12.36 0.07 -4.09
CA LEU A 27 -13.37 1.12 -4.10
C LEU A 27 -14.33 0.94 -5.28
N VAL A 28 -15.61 1.18 -5.04
CA VAL A 28 -16.64 1.15 -6.08
C VAL A 28 -16.75 2.52 -6.78
N SER A 29 -16.66 3.61 -6.02
CA SER A 29 -16.78 4.96 -6.56
C SER A 29 -16.08 5.99 -5.67
N ILE A 30 -15.93 7.20 -6.19
CA ILE A 30 -15.44 8.35 -5.42
C ILE A 30 -16.48 8.78 -4.36
N ASP A 31 -17.76 8.64 -4.66
CA ASP A 31 -18.84 9.01 -3.74
C ASP A 31 -18.83 8.08 -2.52
N GLU A 32 -18.53 6.80 -2.72
CA GLU A 32 -18.34 5.86 -1.63
C GLU A 32 -17.18 6.31 -0.72
N TYR A 33 -16.03 6.65 -1.29
CA TYR A 33 -14.87 7.13 -0.53
C TYR A 33 -15.20 8.40 0.27
N ASN A 34 -15.89 9.34 -0.35
CA ASN A 34 -16.31 10.59 0.29
C ASN A 34 -17.35 10.38 1.40
N GLY A 35 -18.05 9.25 1.38
CA GLY A 35 -19.02 8.85 2.40
C GLY A 35 -18.39 8.19 3.64
N PHE A 36 -17.10 7.86 3.62
CA PHE A 36 -16.44 7.26 4.76
C PHE A 36 -16.30 8.25 5.93
N LYS A 37 -16.35 7.73 7.14
CA LYS A 37 -16.10 8.53 8.33
C LYS A 37 -14.65 8.94 8.43
N MET A 38 -14.40 10.16 8.86
CA MET A 38 -13.04 10.62 9.11
C MET A 38 -12.49 9.97 10.38
N SER A 39 -11.31 9.37 10.27
CA SER A 39 -10.55 8.89 11.41
C SER A 39 -9.96 10.04 12.23
N ASN A 40 -9.41 9.74 13.39
CA ASN A 40 -8.69 10.71 14.22
C ASN A 40 -7.45 11.33 13.52
N TRP A 41 -7.00 10.73 12.43
CA TRP A 41 -5.89 11.20 11.60
C TRP A 41 -6.34 12.08 10.43
N GLY A 42 -7.65 12.36 10.33
CA GLY A 42 -8.21 13.12 9.21
C GLY A 42 -8.23 12.33 7.89
N ILE A 43 -8.21 11.01 7.95
CA ILE A 43 -8.26 10.12 6.77
C ILE A 43 -9.63 9.47 6.73
N PRO A 44 -10.34 9.46 5.58
CA PRO A 44 -11.57 8.71 5.41
C PRO A 44 -11.31 7.21 5.55
N GLU A 45 -11.97 6.57 6.50
CA GLU A 45 -11.82 5.14 6.77
C GLU A 45 -13.17 4.42 6.68
N PRO A 46 -13.25 3.30 5.95
CA PRO A 46 -14.47 2.48 5.89
C PRO A 46 -14.72 1.77 7.21
N GLU A 47 -15.99 1.50 7.50
CA GLU A 47 -16.37 0.64 8.63
C GLU A 47 -15.81 -0.78 8.42
N LEU A 48 -15.41 -1.44 9.50
CA LEU A 48 -14.75 -2.75 9.46
C LEU A 48 -15.63 -3.84 8.81
N ASP A 49 -16.95 -3.77 9.00
CA ASP A 49 -17.89 -4.69 8.37
C ASP A 49 -17.87 -4.57 6.84
N LEU A 50 -17.76 -3.35 6.32
CA LEU A 50 -17.61 -3.13 4.88
C LEU A 50 -16.27 -3.72 4.38
N VAL A 51 -15.17 -3.48 5.09
CA VAL A 51 -13.86 -4.05 4.75
C VAL A 51 -13.92 -5.57 4.71
N ASN A 52 -14.58 -6.19 5.69
CA ASN A 52 -14.67 -7.65 5.78
C ASN A 52 -15.59 -8.27 4.73
N SER A 53 -16.56 -7.51 4.23
CA SER A 53 -17.49 -7.96 3.19
C SER A 53 -16.87 -8.00 1.78
N ARG A 54 -15.69 -7.41 1.57
CA ARG A 54 -15.01 -7.34 0.27
C ARG A 54 -13.78 -8.22 0.21
N ASP A 55 -13.41 -8.58 -1.00
CA ASP A 55 -12.19 -9.34 -1.27
C ASP A 55 -10.94 -8.51 -0.92
N ASP A 56 -9.91 -9.19 -0.45
CA ASP A 56 -8.59 -8.61 -0.28
C ASP A 56 -7.83 -8.65 -1.61
N MET A 57 -7.65 -7.48 -2.24
CA MET A 57 -6.95 -7.38 -3.51
C MET A 57 -5.46 -7.74 -3.42
N ALA A 58 -4.88 -7.84 -2.22
CA ALA A 58 -3.52 -8.35 -2.03
C ALA A 58 -3.35 -9.78 -2.54
N THR A 59 -4.43 -10.58 -2.49
CA THR A 59 -4.41 -11.98 -2.93
C THR A 59 -5.01 -12.19 -4.32
N SER A 60 -5.44 -11.12 -4.98
CA SER A 60 -6.10 -11.21 -6.29
C SER A 60 -5.15 -11.54 -7.44
N GLY A 61 -3.85 -11.18 -7.33
CA GLY A 61 -2.91 -11.23 -8.44
C GLY A 61 -3.25 -10.27 -9.59
N ASP A 62 -3.96 -9.18 -9.30
CA ASP A 62 -4.46 -8.21 -10.29
C ASP A 62 -4.05 -6.76 -9.97
N LEU A 63 -3.08 -6.58 -9.07
CA LEU A 63 -2.50 -5.26 -8.79
C LEU A 63 -1.35 -5.00 -9.77
N ASP A 64 -1.42 -3.88 -10.48
CA ASP A 64 -0.41 -3.45 -11.46
C ASP A 64 0.51 -2.36 -10.89
N LEU A 65 0.03 -1.58 -9.93
CA LEU A 65 0.73 -0.46 -9.30
C LEU A 65 0.36 -0.38 -7.82
N VAL A 66 1.34 -0.15 -6.98
CA VAL A 66 1.16 0.15 -5.56
C VAL A 66 1.83 1.48 -5.23
N LEU A 67 1.05 2.41 -4.67
CA LEU A 67 1.60 3.64 -4.09
C LEU A 67 2.08 3.33 -2.66
N MET A 68 3.38 3.44 -2.46
CA MET A 68 4.05 3.08 -1.21
C MET A 68 4.21 4.29 -0.30
N PRO A 69 3.62 4.31 0.90
CA PRO A 69 3.90 5.34 1.88
C PRO A 69 5.24 5.11 2.57
N GLY A 70 5.84 6.18 3.04
CA GLY A 70 7.07 6.11 3.84
C GLY A 70 7.32 7.39 4.61
N CYS A 71 8.13 7.28 5.66
CA CYS A 71 8.60 8.43 6.45
C CYS A 71 9.87 9.02 5.85
N ALA A 72 10.74 8.17 5.26
CA ALA A 72 11.95 8.58 4.60
C ALA A 72 12.32 7.61 3.47
N PHE A 73 13.08 8.10 2.52
CA PHE A 73 13.56 7.36 1.35
C PHE A 73 15.04 7.69 1.12
N ASP A 74 15.79 6.78 0.51
CA ASP A 74 17.15 7.05 0.07
C ASP A 74 17.33 6.86 -1.43
N LEU A 75 18.46 7.29 -1.96
CA LEU A 75 18.78 7.20 -3.38
C LEU A 75 19.00 5.75 -3.87
N ASN A 76 19.10 4.79 -2.96
CA ASN A 76 19.12 3.36 -3.26
C ASN A 76 17.70 2.76 -3.30
N ARG A 77 16.67 3.62 -3.24
CA ARG A 77 15.26 3.24 -3.29
C ARG A 77 14.78 2.46 -2.06
N ASN A 78 15.52 2.52 -0.97
CA ASN A 78 15.07 2.01 0.31
C ASN A 78 14.01 2.94 0.90
N ARG A 79 13.11 2.36 1.66
CA ARG A 79 11.96 3.03 2.29
C ARG A 79 11.96 2.75 3.79
N LEU A 80 11.83 3.78 4.60
CA LEU A 80 11.56 3.68 6.02
C LEU A 80 10.07 3.89 6.29
N GLY A 81 9.40 2.90 6.86
CA GLY A 81 8.02 2.99 7.33
C GLY A 81 7.94 3.25 8.84
N HIS A 82 6.73 3.15 9.41
CA HIS A 82 6.49 3.31 10.85
C HIS A 82 6.84 2.07 11.70
N GLY A 83 7.56 1.10 11.16
CA GLY A 83 8.03 -0.09 11.88
C GLY A 83 6.98 -1.17 12.15
N LYS A 84 5.74 -1.03 11.67
CA LYS A 84 4.69 -2.04 11.84
C LYS A 84 4.78 -3.22 10.86
N GLY A 85 5.50 -3.06 9.75
CA GLY A 85 5.68 -4.10 8.73
C GLY A 85 4.43 -4.46 7.92
N TYR A 86 3.37 -3.64 7.98
CA TYR A 86 2.13 -3.91 7.23
C TYR A 86 2.38 -4.01 5.72
N TYR A 87 3.11 -3.07 5.16
CA TYR A 87 3.36 -3.04 3.72
C TYR A 87 4.31 -4.13 3.25
N ASP A 88 5.29 -4.52 4.03
CA ASP A 88 6.22 -5.60 3.65
C ASP A 88 5.47 -6.93 3.60
N THR A 89 4.67 -7.23 4.62
CA THR A 89 3.79 -8.41 4.64
C THR A 89 2.71 -8.38 3.53
N PHE A 90 2.16 -7.20 3.25
CA PHE A 90 1.22 -7.01 2.15
C PHE A 90 1.89 -7.32 0.80
N LEU A 91 3.08 -6.81 0.55
CA LEU A 91 3.80 -7.06 -0.71
C LEU A 91 4.18 -8.52 -0.90
N GLU A 92 4.53 -9.25 0.16
CA GLU A 92 4.74 -10.69 0.10
C GLU A 92 3.50 -11.40 -0.46
N LYS A 93 2.29 -11.07 0.03
CA LYS A 93 1.03 -11.62 -0.48
C LYS A 93 0.80 -11.26 -1.95
N VAL A 94 1.02 -9.99 -2.31
CA VAL A 94 0.83 -9.50 -3.68
C VAL A 94 1.77 -10.21 -4.66
N PHE A 95 3.05 -10.33 -4.30
CA PHE A 95 4.04 -10.97 -5.17
C PHE A 95 3.71 -12.45 -5.38
N ALA A 96 3.36 -13.17 -4.31
CA ALA A 96 2.95 -14.56 -4.42
C ALA A 96 1.69 -14.74 -5.29
N ALA A 97 0.71 -13.84 -5.16
CA ALA A 97 -0.51 -13.90 -5.94
C ALA A 97 -0.27 -13.59 -7.44
N ASN A 98 0.58 -12.61 -7.76
CA ASN A 98 0.95 -12.31 -9.14
C ASN A 98 1.74 -13.46 -9.77
N GLU A 99 2.71 -14.02 -9.05
CA GLU A 99 3.50 -15.18 -9.50
C GLU A 99 2.60 -16.39 -9.79
N ALA A 100 1.65 -16.70 -8.91
CA ALA A 100 0.70 -17.79 -9.11
C ALA A 100 -0.16 -17.64 -10.37
N LYS A 101 -0.37 -16.41 -10.85
CA LYS A 101 -1.07 -16.07 -12.10
C LYS A 101 -0.13 -15.88 -13.29
N GLY A 102 1.16 -16.08 -13.13
CA GLY A 102 2.16 -15.83 -14.18
C GLY A 102 2.27 -14.36 -14.58
N LYS A 103 1.92 -13.42 -13.69
CA LYS A 103 2.01 -11.99 -13.91
C LYS A 103 3.29 -11.39 -13.31
N PRO A 104 3.80 -10.28 -13.86
CA PRO A 104 4.91 -9.56 -13.25
C PRO A 104 4.50 -8.97 -11.89
N ARG A 105 5.49 -8.63 -11.09
CA ARG A 105 5.26 -7.84 -9.88
C ARG A 105 4.70 -6.47 -10.25
N PRO A 106 3.81 -5.89 -9.41
CA PRO A 106 3.34 -4.53 -9.62
C PRO A 106 4.49 -3.53 -9.52
N ALA A 107 4.37 -2.41 -10.20
CA ALA A 107 5.27 -1.28 -9.98
C ALA A 107 5.05 -0.70 -8.56
N LEU A 108 6.13 -0.40 -7.86
CA LEU A 108 6.11 0.16 -6.51
C LEU A 108 6.59 1.61 -6.56
N VAL A 109 5.68 2.56 -6.50
CA VAL A 109 5.98 3.99 -6.62
C VAL A 109 5.74 4.69 -5.29
N ALA A 110 6.73 5.42 -4.79
CA ALA A 110 6.57 6.29 -3.64
C ALA A 110 6.39 7.74 -4.06
N LEU A 111 5.52 8.45 -3.35
CA LEU A 111 5.40 9.90 -3.42
C LEU A 111 5.99 10.46 -2.13
N ALA A 112 7.03 11.29 -2.26
CA ALA A 112 7.76 11.86 -1.13
C ALA A 112 7.95 13.36 -1.29
N LEU A 113 7.99 14.08 -0.19
CA LEU A 113 8.50 15.43 -0.15
C LEU A 113 10.03 15.39 -0.28
N GLU A 114 10.64 16.46 -0.75
CA GLU A 114 12.10 16.54 -0.90
C GLU A 114 12.81 16.29 0.43
N GLU A 115 12.25 16.78 1.52
CA GLU A 115 12.79 16.63 2.89
C GLU A 115 12.74 15.18 3.41
N GLN A 116 11.94 14.33 2.77
CA GLN A 116 11.87 12.90 3.11
C GLN A 116 12.91 12.07 2.36
N VAL A 117 13.63 12.65 1.39
CA VAL A 117 14.65 11.95 0.60
C VAL A 117 16.04 12.28 1.15
N LEU A 118 16.74 11.25 1.62
CA LEU A 118 18.11 11.41 2.11
C LEU A 118 19.06 11.78 0.98
N GLY A 119 19.96 12.72 1.25
CA GLY A 119 20.98 13.17 0.31
C GLY A 119 22.00 12.10 -0.07
N ALA A 120 22.82 12.41 -1.05
CA ALA A 120 23.87 11.51 -1.53
C ALA A 120 24.82 11.06 -0.41
N GLY A 121 25.10 9.78 -0.36
CA GLY A 121 25.97 9.16 0.65
C GLY A 121 25.27 8.76 1.95
N ALA A 122 24.03 9.15 2.17
CA ALA A 122 23.22 8.65 3.28
C ALA A 122 22.39 7.45 2.85
N ALA A 123 22.27 6.46 3.73
CA ALA A 123 21.48 5.26 3.48
C ALA A 123 20.59 4.94 4.67
N LEU A 124 19.39 4.45 4.38
CA LEU A 124 18.48 3.95 5.42
C LEU A 124 18.95 2.56 5.91
N PRO A 125 18.76 2.25 7.20
CA PRO A 125 18.94 0.90 7.67
C PRO A 125 17.90 -0.01 7.02
N THR A 126 18.34 -1.15 6.50
CA THR A 126 17.47 -2.13 5.83
C THR A 126 17.65 -3.52 6.41
N ALA A 127 16.58 -4.29 6.41
CA ALA A 127 16.58 -5.71 6.73
C ALA A 127 16.34 -6.53 5.44
N ALA A 128 16.61 -7.84 5.51
CA ALA A 128 16.51 -8.72 4.33
C ALA A 128 15.08 -8.83 3.76
N HIS A 129 14.07 -8.51 4.56
CA HIS A 129 12.66 -8.56 4.18
C HIS A 129 12.10 -7.21 3.69
N ASP A 130 12.88 -6.14 3.77
CA ASP A 130 12.44 -4.83 3.31
C ASP A 130 12.38 -4.78 1.78
N VAL A 131 11.28 -4.28 1.25
CA VAL A 131 11.06 -4.16 -0.18
C VAL A 131 11.33 -2.73 -0.63
N ARG A 132 12.21 -2.60 -1.64
CA ARG A 132 12.53 -1.32 -2.27
C ARG A 132 11.40 -0.86 -3.19
N VAL A 133 11.29 0.45 -3.38
CA VAL A 133 10.46 1.03 -4.44
C VAL A 133 11.22 1.02 -5.77
N ASP A 134 10.51 1.18 -6.89
CA ASP A 134 11.08 1.17 -8.25
C ASP A 134 11.63 2.53 -8.68
#